data_45824b0c10cf3e8b24c0a245d34129de
#
_entry.id   45824b0c10cf3e8b24c0a245d34129de
#
_cell.length_a   1.000
_cell.length_b   1.000
_cell.length_c   1.000
_cell.angle_alpha   90.00
_cell.angle_beta   90.00
_cell.angle_gamma   90.00
#
_symmetry.space_group_name_H-M   'P 1'
#
loop_
_entity.id
_entity.type
_entity.pdbx_description
1 polymer ?
#
loop_
_entity_poly.entity_id
_entity_poly.type
_entity_poly.pdbx_seq_one_letter_code
_entity_poly.pdbx_strand_id
1 'polypeptide(L)'
;MARAHYLAAVIALEGGDRNMAQQALETVVRLNDAHSAAWAQLARLFVTSGEFVKAEGCLVNAVNTEQGNPVVLDLIGTTFRLAGNLGASRQWHQQAVAKDDQHIPFLINLANSHLYHGEQRDAERILRNCLDIQADNPQVHWMLSRTHTATSMQHVNEMRTLLESAVHARSIAYLEYAIGKECEDQEDWQSAGDAFERGAAARRDTVAYDEAADIELFATAEQLFTKKWLDKQQAGPDDLASIFIVGEPRTGTTLLDRILGAHSAVASAGELRHLGFALRQVTGVYEPRQFTAGLLHSAANADLAAIGHAYLASISGLRDSLRITDKLPFNYLYLPLIVAALPGAKILHMTRGPMDTCFAIYKQHFADAYLYSYDQQELARHYLRYAALMNTWRERLPGRFLDVSYEDLVNNTETVARQVCEYLDLPWEENCLHYYEDKGTVTTASAAQVREAPHNRSIGRWQHYAERLRPMQKILDGAGLL
;
A
#
# COMPACT_ATOMS: atom_id res chain seq x y z
N MET A 1 38.71 -7.66 6.24
CA MET A 1 37.66 -8.32 7.04
C MET A 1 36.29 -7.68 6.80
N ALA A 2 36.11 -6.38 6.91
CA ALA A 2 34.79 -5.73 6.67
C ALA A 2 34.16 -6.09 5.33
N ARG A 3 34.93 -6.10 4.23
CA ARG A 3 34.43 -6.44 2.88
C ARG A 3 33.87 -7.88 2.79
N ALA A 4 34.49 -8.84 3.52
CA ALA A 4 34.00 -10.22 3.52
C ALA A 4 32.67 -10.35 4.30
N HIS A 5 32.53 -9.65 5.43
CA HIS A 5 31.28 -9.59 6.18
C HIS A 5 30.16 -8.89 5.38
N TYR A 6 30.50 -7.84 4.62
CA TYR A 6 29.52 -7.18 3.76
C TYR A 6 28.99 -8.11 2.67
N LEU A 7 29.88 -8.85 2.01
CA LEU A 7 29.47 -9.86 1.01
C LEU A 7 28.59 -10.96 1.63
N ALA A 8 28.96 -11.45 2.83
CA ALA A 8 28.13 -12.42 3.55
C ALA A 8 26.74 -11.84 3.89
N ALA A 9 26.67 -10.57 4.25
CA ALA A 9 25.40 -9.89 4.49
C ALA A 9 24.54 -9.79 3.24
N VAL A 10 25.13 -9.45 2.08
CA VAL A 10 24.41 -9.41 0.80
C VAL A 10 23.85 -10.78 0.42
N ILE A 11 24.65 -11.83 0.54
CA ILE A 11 24.21 -13.21 0.29
C ILE A 11 23.06 -13.62 1.25
N ALA A 12 23.16 -13.27 2.53
CA ALA A 12 22.11 -13.53 3.50
C ALA A 12 20.83 -12.78 3.18
N LEU A 13 20.93 -11.51 2.70
CA LEU A 13 19.76 -10.73 2.25
C LEU A 13 19.08 -11.36 1.04
N GLU A 14 19.84 -11.84 0.06
CA GLU A 14 19.32 -12.54 -1.12
C GLU A 14 18.67 -13.87 -0.73
N GLY A 15 19.24 -14.59 0.23
CA GLY A 15 18.71 -15.84 0.80
C GLY A 15 17.55 -15.65 1.78
N GLY A 16 17.17 -14.41 2.11
CA GLY A 16 16.10 -14.09 3.06
C GLY A 16 16.46 -14.26 4.54
N ASP A 17 17.73 -14.58 4.86
CA ASP A 17 18.21 -14.70 6.24
C ASP A 17 18.54 -13.32 6.84
N ARG A 18 17.49 -12.70 7.39
CA ARG A 18 17.56 -11.35 7.97
C ARG A 18 18.47 -11.28 9.19
N ASN A 19 18.46 -12.31 10.02
CA ASN A 19 19.25 -12.33 11.26
C ASN A 19 20.74 -12.40 10.94
N MET A 20 21.13 -13.29 10.04
CA MET A 20 22.51 -13.39 9.57
C MET A 20 22.96 -12.09 8.87
N ALA A 21 22.09 -11.51 8.03
CA ALA A 21 22.37 -10.25 7.36
C ALA A 21 22.62 -9.11 8.35
N GLN A 22 21.76 -8.97 9.36
CA GLN A 22 21.91 -7.94 10.39
C GLN A 22 23.22 -8.09 11.16
N GLN A 23 23.52 -9.29 11.67
CA GLN A 23 24.75 -9.56 12.43
C GLN A 23 26.02 -9.28 11.60
N ALA A 24 25.99 -9.67 10.33
CA ALA A 24 27.09 -9.41 9.42
C ALA A 24 27.28 -7.91 9.17
N LEU A 25 26.20 -7.15 8.93
CA LEU A 25 26.24 -5.69 8.72
C LEU A 25 26.67 -4.95 9.98
N GLU A 26 26.19 -5.32 11.16
CA GLU A 26 26.65 -4.77 12.44
C GLU A 26 28.15 -4.99 12.66
N THR A 27 28.67 -6.13 12.21
CA THR A 27 30.11 -6.41 12.23
C THR A 27 30.86 -5.53 11.24
N VAL A 28 30.30 -5.29 10.04
CA VAL A 28 30.90 -4.35 9.05
C VAL A 28 31.07 -2.97 9.64
N VAL A 29 30.00 -2.38 10.19
CA VAL A 29 30.04 -1.00 10.69
C VAL A 29 30.89 -0.84 11.94
N ARG A 30 31.04 -1.90 12.74
CA ARG A 30 31.99 -1.95 13.86
C ARG A 30 33.45 -1.99 13.40
N LEU A 31 33.75 -2.67 12.29
CA LEU A 31 35.12 -2.78 11.71
C LEU A 31 35.47 -1.56 10.83
N ASN A 32 34.49 -0.93 10.26
CA ASN A 32 34.60 0.25 9.39
C ASN A 32 33.32 1.09 9.50
N ASP A 33 33.34 2.09 10.35
CA ASP A 33 32.22 3.00 10.62
C ASP A 33 31.92 3.94 9.44
N ALA A 34 32.86 4.09 8.50
CA ALA A 34 32.68 4.84 7.26
C ALA A 34 32.03 4.03 6.13
N HIS A 35 31.51 2.81 6.40
CA HIS A 35 30.92 1.96 5.37
C HIS A 35 29.43 2.32 5.12
N SER A 36 29.18 3.38 4.33
CA SER A 36 27.85 3.92 4.04
C SER A 36 26.83 2.87 3.57
N ALA A 37 27.22 1.98 2.64
CA ALA A 37 26.33 0.92 2.16
C ALA A 37 25.87 -0.03 3.27
N ALA A 38 26.71 -0.34 4.25
CA ALA A 38 26.32 -1.20 5.37
C ALA A 38 25.35 -0.48 6.31
N TRP A 39 25.57 0.78 6.60
CA TRP A 39 24.64 1.62 7.35
C TRP A 39 23.27 1.72 6.66
N ALA A 40 23.26 1.94 5.34
CA ALA A 40 22.00 2.02 4.56
C ALA A 40 21.22 0.68 4.54
N GLN A 41 21.93 -0.46 4.43
CA GLN A 41 21.31 -1.78 4.52
C GLN A 41 20.77 -2.09 5.92
N LEU A 42 21.49 -1.73 6.99
CA LEU A 42 21.01 -1.83 8.37
C LEU A 42 19.76 -0.98 8.58
N ALA A 43 19.79 0.26 8.12
CA ALA A 43 18.62 1.13 8.17
C ALA A 43 17.41 0.50 7.48
N ARG A 44 17.60 -0.07 6.28
CA ARG A 44 16.54 -0.76 5.54
C ARG A 44 15.99 -1.97 6.31
N LEU A 45 16.84 -2.76 6.94
CA LEU A 45 16.43 -3.88 7.79
C LEU A 45 15.60 -3.37 8.98
N PHE A 46 16.05 -2.33 9.69
CA PHE A 46 15.35 -1.77 10.83
C PHE A 46 14.02 -1.13 10.45
N VAL A 47 13.94 -0.38 9.33
CA VAL A 47 12.65 0.13 8.83
C VAL A 47 11.66 -1.03 8.58
N THR A 48 12.11 -2.10 7.94
CA THR A 48 11.26 -3.22 7.59
C THR A 48 10.90 -4.12 8.78
N SER A 49 11.54 -3.96 9.93
CA SER A 49 11.16 -4.58 11.21
C SER A 49 10.42 -3.61 12.16
N GLY A 50 10.26 -2.33 11.79
CA GLY A 50 9.57 -1.34 12.62
C GLY A 50 10.44 -0.70 13.70
N GLU A 51 11.75 -0.88 13.66
CA GLU A 51 12.72 -0.31 14.60
C GLU A 51 13.17 1.09 14.13
N PHE A 52 12.21 2.02 14.01
CA PHE A 52 12.40 3.31 13.34
C PHE A 52 13.51 4.16 13.94
N VAL A 53 13.67 4.18 15.28
CA VAL A 53 14.74 4.93 15.94
C VAL A 53 16.15 4.42 15.55
N LYS A 54 16.31 3.08 15.49
CA LYS A 54 17.58 2.50 15.03
C LYS A 54 17.79 2.76 13.54
N ALA A 55 16.73 2.67 12.75
CA ALA A 55 16.77 2.97 11.32
C ALA A 55 17.23 4.41 11.05
N GLU A 56 16.70 5.38 11.77
CA GLU A 56 17.07 6.79 11.66
C GLU A 56 18.57 7.00 11.99
N GLY A 57 19.03 6.43 13.12
CA GLY A 57 20.46 6.50 13.47
C GLY A 57 21.37 5.89 12.39
N CYS A 58 20.96 4.77 11.80
CA CYS A 58 21.69 4.15 10.70
C CYS A 58 21.64 5.01 9.42
N LEU A 59 20.49 5.61 9.09
CA LEU A 59 20.37 6.52 7.95
C LEU A 59 21.25 7.75 8.09
N VAL A 60 21.31 8.37 9.28
CA VAL A 60 22.21 9.50 9.55
C VAL A 60 23.66 9.10 9.29
N ASN A 61 24.09 7.93 9.77
CA ASN A 61 25.44 7.44 9.51
C ASN A 61 25.68 7.14 8.03
N ALA A 62 24.71 6.54 7.33
CA ALA A 62 24.82 6.28 5.89
C ALA A 62 25.02 7.57 5.09
N VAL A 63 24.24 8.61 5.40
CA VAL A 63 24.32 9.94 4.77
C VAL A 63 25.67 10.60 5.05
N ASN A 64 26.13 10.59 6.31
CA ASN A 64 27.37 11.26 6.70
C ASN A 64 28.62 10.58 6.14
N THR A 65 28.56 9.30 5.78
CA THR A 65 29.69 8.53 5.27
C THR A 65 29.63 8.24 3.77
N GLU A 66 28.60 8.75 3.08
CA GLU A 66 28.40 8.56 1.66
C GLU A 66 29.48 9.33 0.84
N GLN A 67 29.99 8.71 -0.25
CA GLN A 67 31.11 9.19 -1.06
C GLN A 67 30.79 9.33 -2.56
N GLY A 68 29.54 9.41 -2.96
CA GLY A 68 29.09 9.59 -4.34
C GLY A 68 28.96 8.29 -5.16
N ASN A 69 28.85 7.13 -4.49
CA ASN A 69 28.55 5.87 -5.18
C ASN A 69 27.06 5.81 -5.56
N PRO A 70 26.70 5.77 -6.86
CA PRO A 70 25.29 5.84 -7.28
C PRO A 70 24.41 4.72 -6.71
N VAL A 71 24.95 3.51 -6.53
CA VAL A 71 24.22 2.38 -5.92
C VAL A 71 23.90 2.67 -4.45
N VAL A 72 24.81 3.31 -3.72
CA VAL A 72 24.60 3.67 -2.30
C VAL A 72 23.63 4.84 -2.20
N LEU A 73 23.72 5.83 -3.09
CA LEU A 73 22.78 6.95 -3.17
C LEU A 73 21.35 6.45 -3.39
N ASP A 74 21.15 5.53 -4.35
CA ASP A 74 19.84 4.92 -4.64
C ASP A 74 19.33 4.08 -3.45
N LEU A 75 20.20 3.31 -2.80
CA LEU A 75 19.86 2.55 -1.61
C LEU A 75 19.41 3.45 -0.44
N ILE A 76 20.09 4.57 -0.20
CA ILE A 76 19.69 5.57 0.80
C ILE A 76 18.31 6.14 0.42
N GLY A 77 18.11 6.53 -0.84
CA GLY A 77 16.84 7.02 -1.35
C GLY A 77 15.69 6.03 -1.15
N THR A 78 15.92 4.77 -1.48
CA THR A 78 14.96 3.69 -1.27
C THR A 78 14.64 3.48 0.22
N THR A 79 15.64 3.61 1.09
CA THR A 79 15.46 3.45 2.55
C THR A 79 14.66 4.63 3.14
N PHE A 80 14.90 5.87 2.70
CA PHE A 80 14.07 7.01 3.06
C PHE A 80 12.61 6.83 2.61
N ARG A 81 12.38 6.29 1.41
CA ARG A 81 11.02 5.97 0.92
C ARG A 81 10.31 4.97 1.84
N LEU A 82 11.00 3.90 2.22
CA LEU A 82 10.47 2.89 3.13
C LEU A 82 10.19 3.44 4.53
N ALA A 83 10.97 4.42 4.97
CA ALA A 83 10.77 5.15 6.22
C ALA A 83 9.68 6.24 6.12
N GLY A 84 9.04 6.44 4.95
CA GLY A 84 7.99 7.44 4.74
C GLY A 84 8.49 8.84 4.39
N ASN A 85 9.79 9.09 4.37
CA ASN A 85 10.35 10.39 3.99
C ASN A 85 10.56 10.50 2.46
N LEU A 86 9.46 10.80 1.75
CA LEU A 86 9.44 10.83 0.28
C LEU A 86 10.22 12.02 -0.29
N GLY A 87 10.30 13.13 0.43
CA GLY A 87 11.08 14.29 0.02
C GLY A 87 12.58 14.00 -0.02
N ALA A 88 13.14 13.45 1.06
CA ALA A 88 14.53 13.01 1.11
C ALA A 88 14.79 11.90 0.08
N SER A 89 13.89 10.91 -0.02
CA SER A 89 13.98 9.83 -1.01
C SER A 89 14.21 10.37 -2.42
N ARG A 90 13.40 11.35 -2.85
CA ARG A 90 13.54 11.96 -4.20
C ARG A 90 14.91 12.60 -4.40
N GLN A 91 15.39 13.37 -3.41
CA GLN A 91 16.69 14.03 -3.51
C GLN A 91 17.84 13.03 -3.71
N TRP A 92 17.80 11.90 -3.04
CA TRP A 92 18.80 10.86 -3.15
C TRP A 92 18.73 10.12 -4.49
N HIS A 93 17.52 9.80 -4.98
CA HIS A 93 17.39 9.21 -6.32
C HIS A 93 17.81 10.17 -7.42
N GLN A 94 17.56 11.48 -7.29
CA GLN A 94 18.10 12.50 -8.21
C GLN A 94 19.62 12.49 -8.25
N GLN A 95 20.28 12.40 -7.07
CA GLN A 95 21.73 12.31 -7.01
C GLN A 95 22.28 11.01 -7.65
N ALA A 96 21.60 9.86 -7.45
CA ALA A 96 21.98 8.61 -8.08
C ALA A 96 21.93 8.71 -9.61
N VAL A 97 20.82 9.21 -10.17
CA VAL A 97 20.66 9.44 -11.61
C VAL A 97 21.68 10.47 -12.15
N ALA A 98 22.00 11.53 -11.40
CA ALA A 98 23.01 12.49 -11.81
C ALA A 98 24.43 11.89 -11.90
N LYS A 99 24.68 10.74 -11.28
CA LYS A 99 25.97 10.00 -11.38
C LYS A 99 25.93 8.93 -12.49
N ASP A 100 24.77 8.36 -12.78
CA ASP A 100 24.59 7.35 -13.83
C ASP A 100 23.16 7.46 -14.37
N ASP A 101 23.01 8.21 -15.45
CA ASP A 101 21.75 8.52 -16.13
C ASP A 101 21.32 7.44 -17.14
N GLN A 102 22.12 6.37 -17.29
CA GLN A 102 21.81 5.22 -18.14
C GLN A 102 21.35 4.00 -17.33
N HIS A 103 21.40 4.05 -15.99
CA HIS A 103 21.04 2.93 -15.15
C HIS A 103 19.52 2.88 -14.90
N ILE A 104 18.83 2.01 -15.61
CA ILE A 104 17.36 1.91 -15.61
C ILE A 104 16.76 1.78 -14.20
N PRO A 105 17.27 0.95 -13.27
CA PRO A 105 16.74 0.91 -11.90
C PRO A 105 16.73 2.27 -11.18
N PHE A 106 17.74 3.11 -11.35
CA PHE A 106 17.77 4.46 -10.75
C PHE A 106 16.72 5.36 -11.38
N LEU A 107 16.58 5.31 -12.71
CA LEU A 107 15.55 6.06 -13.44
C LEU A 107 14.14 5.63 -13.02
N ILE A 108 13.89 4.32 -12.85
CA ILE A 108 12.60 3.79 -12.34
C ILE A 108 12.30 4.33 -10.94
N ASN A 109 13.29 4.32 -10.03
CA ASN A 109 13.11 4.83 -8.68
C ASN A 109 12.84 6.34 -8.67
N LEU A 110 13.50 7.10 -9.52
CA LEU A 110 13.26 8.54 -9.68
C LEU A 110 11.87 8.81 -10.30
N ALA A 111 11.47 8.05 -11.34
CA ALA A 111 10.13 8.15 -11.93
C ALA A 111 9.03 7.86 -10.91
N ASN A 112 9.19 6.81 -10.08
CA ASN A 112 8.28 6.55 -8.96
C ASN A 112 8.20 7.71 -7.97
N SER A 113 9.34 8.33 -7.65
CA SER A 113 9.37 9.49 -6.77
C SER A 113 8.57 10.66 -7.35
N HIS A 114 8.67 10.92 -8.65
CA HIS A 114 7.84 11.92 -9.34
C HIS A 114 6.35 11.56 -9.31
N LEU A 115 5.98 10.29 -9.54
CA LEU A 115 4.59 9.83 -9.47
C LEU A 115 3.99 10.05 -8.07
N TYR A 116 4.74 9.77 -7.00
CA TYR A 116 4.28 10.00 -5.63
C TYR A 116 4.02 11.49 -5.34
N HIS A 117 4.79 12.39 -5.96
CA HIS A 117 4.58 13.83 -5.87
C HIS A 117 3.54 14.38 -6.87
N GLY A 118 2.97 13.52 -7.74
CA GLY A 118 2.00 13.92 -8.76
C GLY A 118 2.59 14.64 -9.97
N GLU A 119 3.88 14.53 -10.15
CA GLU A 119 4.64 15.12 -11.27
C GLU A 119 4.65 14.14 -12.45
N GLN A 120 3.44 13.85 -12.99
CA GLN A 120 3.22 12.83 -14.02
C GLN A 120 4.04 13.07 -15.28
N ARG A 121 4.17 14.34 -15.72
CA ARG A 121 4.94 14.70 -16.93
C ARG A 121 6.43 14.42 -16.78
N ASP A 122 6.99 14.67 -15.59
CA ASP A 122 8.40 14.38 -15.32
C ASP A 122 8.64 12.87 -15.25
N ALA A 123 7.74 12.13 -14.61
CA ALA A 123 7.78 10.67 -14.59
C ALA A 123 7.70 10.10 -16.01
N GLU A 124 6.78 10.58 -16.84
CA GLU A 124 6.63 10.17 -18.23
C GLU A 124 7.92 10.39 -19.04
N ARG A 125 8.53 11.59 -18.92
CA ARG A 125 9.78 11.92 -19.60
C ARG A 125 10.90 10.96 -19.21
N ILE A 126 11.04 10.63 -17.92
CA ILE A 126 12.06 9.69 -17.42
C ILE A 126 11.78 8.27 -17.94
N LEU A 127 10.52 7.83 -17.92
CA LEU A 127 10.15 6.49 -18.39
C LEU A 127 10.34 6.34 -19.91
N ARG A 128 10.11 7.39 -20.71
CA ARG A 128 10.46 7.39 -22.14
C ARG A 128 11.96 7.26 -22.35
N ASN A 129 12.78 8.00 -21.58
CA ASN A 129 14.22 7.82 -21.60
C ASN A 129 14.64 6.38 -21.24
N CYS A 130 13.99 5.73 -20.31
CA CYS A 130 14.23 4.31 -20.02
C CYS A 130 13.95 3.42 -21.26
N LEU A 131 12.89 3.71 -22.02
CA LEU A 131 12.57 2.96 -23.24
C LEU A 131 13.52 3.28 -24.40
N ASP A 132 14.12 4.47 -24.46
CA ASP A 132 15.18 4.80 -25.41
C ASP A 132 16.46 3.98 -25.12
N ILE A 133 16.72 3.65 -23.84
CA ILE A 133 17.84 2.80 -23.42
C ILE A 133 17.52 1.31 -23.62
N GLN A 134 16.33 0.88 -23.20
CA GLN A 134 15.87 -0.50 -23.28
C GLN A 134 14.39 -0.53 -23.69
N ALA A 135 14.14 -0.61 -24.97
CA ALA A 135 12.81 -0.53 -25.57
C ALA A 135 11.88 -1.71 -25.19
N ASP A 136 12.43 -2.82 -24.75
CA ASP A 136 11.72 -4.06 -24.44
C ASP A 136 11.47 -4.26 -22.94
N ASN A 137 11.58 -3.22 -22.11
CA ASN A 137 11.40 -3.34 -20.66
C ASN A 137 9.91 -3.32 -20.26
N PRO A 138 9.31 -4.47 -19.89
CA PRO A 138 7.87 -4.57 -19.63
C PRO A 138 7.39 -3.75 -18.44
N GLN A 139 8.22 -3.63 -17.39
CA GLN A 139 7.88 -2.83 -16.20
C GLN A 139 7.81 -1.34 -16.54
N VAL A 140 8.69 -0.86 -17.42
CA VAL A 140 8.69 0.55 -17.84
C VAL A 140 7.46 0.86 -18.69
N HIS A 141 7.06 -0.02 -19.63
CA HIS A 141 5.82 0.12 -20.39
C HIS A 141 4.59 0.19 -19.46
N TRP A 142 4.52 -0.69 -18.46
CA TRP A 142 3.44 -0.67 -17.46
C TRP A 142 3.44 0.62 -16.62
N MET A 143 4.59 1.12 -16.21
CA MET A 143 4.67 2.39 -15.49
C MET A 143 4.27 3.57 -16.38
N LEU A 144 4.72 3.58 -17.63
CA LEU A 144 4.41 4.62 -18.62
C LEU A 144 2.90 4.70 -18.89
N SER A 145 2.22 3.55 -19.08
CA SER A 145 0.77 3.52 -19.31
C SER A 145 -0.05 4.21 -18.20
N ARG A 146 0.51 4.34 -16.99
CA ARG A 146 -0.14 4.94 -15.82
C ARG A 146 0.13 6.44 -15.66
N THR A 147 1.00 7.03 -16.47
CA THR A 147 1.35 8.47 -16.39
C THR A 147 0.36 9.37 -17.12
N HIS A 148 -0.41 8.83 -18.04
CA HIS A 148 -1.32 9.59 -18.90
C HIS A 148 -2.58 8.79 -19.26
N THR A 149 -3.55 9.45 -19.88
CA THR A 149 -4.68 8.79 -20.55
C THR A 149 -4.30 8.55 -21.99
N ALA A 150 -4.34 7.30 -22.46
CA ALA A 150 -4.00 6.95 -23.83
C ALA A 150 -5.02 7.52 -24.83
N THR A 151 -4.51 8.14 -25.89
CA THR A 151 -5.33 8.75 -26.96
C THR A 151 -5.14 8.09 -28.31
N SER A 152 -4.29 7.05 -28.41
CA SER A 152 -4.03 6.27 -29.61
C SER A 152 -3.62 4.84 -29.28
N MET A 153 -3.74 3.95 -30.27
CA MET A 153 -3.33 2.54 -30.14
C MET A 153 -1.83 2.32 -30.40
N GLN A 154 -1.04 3.36 -30.61
CA GLN A 154 0.38 3.20 -30.97
C GLN A 154 1.14 2.41 -29.91
N HIS A 155 1.11 2.86 -28.65
CA HIS A 155 1.83 2.20 -27.54
C HIS A 155 1.27 0.79 -27.24
N VAL A 156 -0.05 0.60 -27.41
CA VAL A 156 -0.67 -0.74 -27.33
C VAL A 156 -0.08 -1.68 -28.40
N ASN A 157 0.11 -1.22 -29.63
CA ASN A 157 0.68 -2.04 -30.69
C ASN A 157 2.16 -2.35 -30.46
N GLU A 158 2.93 -1.40 -29.93
CA GLU A 158 4.32 -1.63 -29.50
C GLU A 158 4.38 -2.75 -28.44
N MET A 159 3.53 -2.68 -27.40
CA MET A 159 3.45 -3.71 -26.35
C MET A 159 2.98 -5.06 -26.87
N ARG A 160 2.05 -5.10 -27.85
CA ARG A 160 1.61 -6.34 -28.48
C ARG A 160 2.75 -7.02 -29.26
N THR A 161 3.58 -6.25 -29.93
CA THR A 161 4.77 -6.79 -30.60
C THR A 161 5.75 -7.40 -29.60
N LEU A 162 5.95 -6.77 -28.44
CA LEU A 162 6.79 -7.33 -27.37
C LEU A 162 6.22 -8.64 -26.80
N LEU A 163 4.90 -8.77 -26.71
CA LEU A 163 4.25 -9.99 -26.25
C LEU A 163 4.50 -11.20 -27.14
N GLU A 164 4.72 -11.03 -28.47
CA GLU A 164 5.02 -12.12 -29.38
C GLU A 164 6.32 -12.88 -29.02
N SER A 165 7.25 -12.20 -28.36
CA SER A 165 8.53 -12.77 -27.89
C SER A 165 8.61 -12.97 -26.38
N ALA A 166 7.61 -12.52 -25.61
CA ALA A 166 7.65 -12.60 -24.16
C ALA A 166 7.42 -14.02 -23.67
N VAL A 167 8.39 -14.57 -22.94
CA VAL A 167 8.34 -15.94 -22.39
C VAL A 167 8.13 -15.97 -20.87
N HIS A 168 8.40 -14.88 -20.17
CA HIS A 168 8.29 -14.83 -18.73
C HIS A 168 6.90 -14.30 -18.30
N ALA A 169 6.19 -15.08 -17.50
CA ALA A 169 4.86 -14.74 -17.03
C ALA A 169 4.79 -13.34 -16.33
N ARG A 170 5.83 -12.95 -15.62
CA ARG A 170 5.90 -11.60 -15.02
C ARG A 170 5.95 -10.48 -16.08
N SER A 171 6.68 -10.69 -17.17
CA SER A 171 6.73 -9.74 -18.28
C SER A 171 5.41 -9.64 -19.01
N ILE A 172 4.77 -10.79 -19.26
CA ILE A 172 3.43 -10.87 -19.84
C ILE A 172 2.42 -10.11 -18.98
N ALA A 173 2.45 -10.33 -17.66
CA ALA A 173 1.56 -9.62 -16.73
C ALA A 173 1.70 -8.10 -16.83
N TYR A 174 2.93 -7.56 -16.81
CA TYR A 174 3.15 -6.13 -16.95
C TYR A 174 2.57 -5.56 -18.25
N LEU A 175 2.88 -6.20 -19.39
CA LEU A 175 2.43 -5.74 -20.71
C LEU A 175 0.91 -5.84 -20.84
N GLU A 176 0.30 -6.94 -20.42
CA GLU A 176 -1.14 -7.14 -20.54
C GLU A 176 -1.94 -6.19 -19.64
N TYR A 177 -1.50 -5.92 -18.40
CA TYR A 177 -2.14 -4.90 -17.56
C TYR A 177 -1.99 -3.49 -18.14
N ALA A 178 -0.87 -3.17 -18.80
CA ALA A 178 -0.68 -1.90 -19.47
C ALA A 178 -1.58 -1.78 -20.72
N ILE A 179 -1.67 -2.82 -21.55
CA ILE A 179 -2.57 -2.90 -22.71
C ILE A 179 -4.03 -2.75 -22.25
N GLY A 180 -4.41 -3.49 -21.22
CA GLY A 180 -5.77 -3.43 -20.66
C GLY A 180 -6.16 -2.02 -20.23
N LYS A 181 -5.24 -1.31 -19.53
CA LYS A 181 -5.46 0.07 -19.11
C LYS A 181 -5.59 1.02 -20.30
N GLU A 182 -4.72 0.93 -21.29
CA GLU A 182 -4.75 1.86 -22.42
C GLU A 182 -5.89 1.58 -23.40
N CYS A 183 -6.31 0.33 -23.58
CA CYS A 183 -7.54 -0.02 -24.28
C CYS A 183 -8.78 0.50 -23.53
N GLU A 184 -8.80 0.39 -22.18
CA GLU A 184 -9.89 0.94 -21.35
C GLU A 184 -9.98 2.46 -21.48
N ASP A 185 -8.86 3.18 -21.57
CA ASP A 185 -8.83 4.63 -21.81
C ASP A 185 -9.49 5.03 -23.12
N GLN A 186 -9.42 4.15 -24.12
CA GLN A 186 -10.00 4.37 -25.46
C GLN A 186 -11.37 3.71 -25.62
N GLU A 187 -11.97 3.25 -24.53
CA GLU A 187 -13.26 2.57 -24.50
C GLU A 187 -13.35 1.29 -25.35
N ASP A 188 -12.19 0.70 -25.70
CA ASP A 188 -12.13 -0.64 -26.27
C ASP A 188 -12.24 -1.69 -25.16
N TRP A 189 -13.47 -1.81 -24.62
CA TRP A 189 -13.78 -2.69 -23.48
C TRP A 189 -13.48 -4.16 -23.74
N GLN A 190 -13.62 -4.59 -25.00
CA GLN A 190 -13.33 -5.97 -25.40
C GLN A 190 -11.83 -6.27 -25.27
N SER A 191 -11.00 -5.49 -25.95
CA SER A 191 -9.54 -5.67 -25.89
C SER A 191 -9.00 -5.46 -24.47
N ALA A 192 -9.56 -4.50 -23.72
CA ALA A 192 -9.22 -4.27 -22.35
C ALA A 192 -9.52 -5.48 -21.45
N GLY A 193 -10.70 -6.08 -21.60
CA GLY A 193 -11.10 -7.28 -20.85
C GLY A 193 -10.21 -8.49 -21.17
N ASP A 194 -9.93 -8.73 -22.46
CA ASP A 194 -9.02 -9.80 -22.90
C ASP A 194 -7.63 -9.65 -22.28
N ALA A 195 -7.12 -8.41 -22.25
CA ALA A 195 -5.81 -8.11 -21.70
C ALA A 195 -5.78 -8.28 -20.15
N PHE A 196 -6.80 -7.79 -19.44
CA PHE A 196 -6.87 -7.99 -17.97
C PHE A 196 -6.95 -9.47 -17.59
N GLU A 197 -7.69 -10.29 -18.33
CA GLU A 197 -7.78 -11.74 -18.10
C GLU A 197 -6.43 -12.43 -18.30
N ARG A 198 -5.73 -12.13 -19.42
CA ARG A 198 -4.40 -12.70 -19.68
C ARG A 198 -3.35 -12.20 -18.68
N GLY A 199 -3.40 -10.91 -18.36
CA GLY A 199 -2.50 -10.31 -17.36
C GLY A 199 -2.69 -10.91 -15.96
N ALA A 200 -3.93 -11.11 -15.55
CA ALA A 200 -4.25 -11.74 -14.27
C ALA A 200 -3.78 -13.20 -14.23
N ALA A 201 -4.08 -13.99 -15.28
CA ALA A 201 -3.61 -15.38 -15.39
C ALA A 201 -2.09 -15.47 -15.32
N ALA A 202 -1.38 -14.66 -16.13
CA ALA A 202 0.09 -14.62 -16.11
C ALA A 202 0.65 -14.22 -14.73
N ARG A 203 0.01 -13.28 -14.05
CA ARG A 203 0.45 -12.90 -12.69
C ARG A 203 0.12 -13.99 -11.67
N ARG A 204 -1.03 -14.66 -11.77
CA ARG A 204 -1.42 -15.75 -10.88
C ARG A 204 -0.39 -16.88 -10.88
N ASP A 205 0.21 -17.18 -12.03
CA ASP A 205 1.27 -18.18 -12.19
C ASP A 205 2.58 -17.81 -11.46
N THR A 206 2.77 -16.54 -11.13
CA THR A 206 3.99 -16.03 -10.47
C THR A 206 3.83 -15.79 -8.97
N VAL A 207 2.65 -15.99 -8.42
CA VAL A 207 2.36 -15.74 -7.00
C VAL A 207 1.87 -17.00 -6.29
N ALA A 208 2.27 -17.16 -5.03
CA ALA A 208 1.82 -18.24 -4.18
C ALA A 208 0.74 -17.73 -3.23
N TYR A 209 -0.51 -17.65 -3.72
CA TYR A 209 -1.64 -17.39 -2.86
C TYR A 209 -2.09 -18.68 -2.16
N ASP A 210 -2.17 -18.60 -0.85
CA ASP A 210 -2.64 -19.68 0.02
C ASP A 210 -4.00 -19.31 0.58
N GLU A 211 -5.07 -19.82 -0.04
CA GLU A 211 -6.44 -19.55 0.38
C GLU A 211 -6.75 -20.19 1.75
N ALA A 212 -6.10 -21.30 2.11
CA ALA A 212 -6.32 -21.94 3.41
C ALA A 212 -5.81 -21.05 4.55
N ALA A 213 -4.65 -20.40 4.37
CA ALA A 213 -4.12 -19.43 5.33
C ALA A 213 -5.01 -18.17 5.43
N ASP A 214 -5.60 -17.75 4.32
CA ASP A 214 -6.56 -16.63 4.31
C ASP A 214 -7.84 -16.99 5.08
N ILE A 215 -8.41 -18.18 4.84
CA ILE A 215 -9.57 -18.70 5.59
C ILE A 215 -9.25 -18.78 7.10
N GLU A 216 -8.10 -19.33 7.46
CA GLU A 216 -7.65 -19.44 8.85
C GLU A 216 -7.54 -18.07 9.51
N LEU A 217 -6.97 -17.08 8.81
CA LEU A 217 -6.81 -15.72 9.32
C LEU A 217 -8.16 -15.08 9.69
N PHE A 218 -9.14 -15.13 8.77
CA PHE A 218 -10.47 -14.56 9.01
C PHE A 218 -11.22 -15.31 10.11
N ALA A 219 -11.19 -16.65 10.08
CA ALA A 219 -11.83 -17.47 11.11
C ALA A 219 -11.20 -17.22 12.50
N THR A 220 -9.89 -17.07 12.57
CA THR A 220 -9.17 -16.75 13.81
C THR A 220 -9.57 -15.38 14.35
N ALA A 221 -9.65 -14.36 13.50
CA ALA A 221 -10.09 -13.02 13.89
C ALA A 221 -11.51 -13.07 14.50
N GLU A 222 -12.44 -13.78 13.85
CA GLU A 222 -13.81 -13.92 14.32
C GLU A 222 -13.90 -14.71 15.64
N GLN A 223 -13.15 -15.80 15.78
CA GLN A 223 -13.19 -16.66 16.97
C GLN A 223 -12.58 -16.00 18.20
N LEU A 224 -11.46 -15.29 18.05
CA LEU A 224 -10.74 -14.70 19.16
C LEU A 224 -11.43 -13.45 19.70
N PHE A 225 -11.83 -12.52 18.86
CA PHE A 225 -12.30 -11.19 19.26
C PHE A 225 -13.81 -11.14 19.49
N THR A 226 -14.26 -11.99 20.44
CA THR A 226 -15.67 -12.02 20.87
C THR A 226 -16.01 -10.82 21.74
N LYS A 227 -17.32 -10.52 21.91
CA LYS A 227 -17.78 -9.50 22.86
C LYS A 227 -17.24 -9.76 24.27
N LYS A 228 -17.25 -11.05 24.72
CA LYS A 228 -16.67 -11.45 26.02
C LYS A 228 -15.17 -11.16 26.13
N TRP A 229 -14.43 -11.26 25.02
CA TRP A 229 -13.01 -10.90 24.99
C TRP A 229 -12.86 -9.39 25.14
N LEU A 230 -13.62 -8.57 24.38
CA LEU A 230 -13.61 -7.11 24.45
C LEU A 230 -13.95 -6.60 25.86
N ASP A 231 -14.99 -7.14 26.47
CA ASP A 231 -15.45 -6.73 27.81
C ASP A 231 -14.42 -6.98 28.93
N LYS A 232 -13.44 -7.83 28.69
CA LYS A 232 -12.37 -8.16 29.65
C LYS A 232 -11.12 -7.30 29.49
N GLN A 233 -10.98 -6.56 28.40
CA GLN A 233 -9.77 -5.80 28.16
C GLN A 233 -9.70 -4.58 29.07
N GLN A 234 -8.50 -4.30 29.57
CA GLN A 234 -8.19 -3.01 30.16
C GLN A 234 -7.99 -2.00 29.03
N ALA A 235 -8.55 -0.81 29.20
CA ALA A 235 -8.38 0.25 28.21
C ALA A 235 -6.91 0.63 28.07
N GLY A 236 -6.45 0.70 26.83
CA GLY A 236 -5.13 1.25 26.49
C GLY A 236 -5.07 2.78 26.72
N PRO A 237 -3.99 3.44 26.29
CA PRO A 237 -3.86 4.89 26.37
C PRO A 237 -5.00 5.57 25.61
N ASP A 238 -5.57 6.60 26.21
CA ASP A 238 -6.56 7.42 25.54
C ASP A 238 -5.87 8.28 24.46
N ASP A 239 -6.22 8.04 23.20
CA ASP A 239 -5.66 8.75 22.04
C ASP A 239 -6.78 9.23 21.12
N LEU A 240 -7.04 10.53 21.15
CA LEU A 240 -8.01 11.17 20.27
C LEU A 240 -7.39 11.61 18.93
N ALA A 241 -6.07 11.43 18.76
CA ALA A 241 -5.36 11.91 17.59
C ALA A 241 -5.39 10.94 16.42
N SER A 242 -5.50 9.63 16.65
CA SER A 242 -5.44 8.63 15.60
C SER A 242 -6.79 8.41 14.89
N ILE A 243 -6.77 8.48 13.56
CA ILE A 243 -7.91 8.21 12.68
C ILE A 243 -7.51 7.04 11.76
N PHE A 244 -8.14 5.88 11.94
CA PHE A 244 -7.91 4.73 11.07
C PHE A 244 -8.89 4.73 9.90
N ILE A 245 -8.38 4.64 8.67
CA ILE A 245 -9.19 4.48 7.47
C ILE A 245 -8.97 3.08 6.92
N VAL A 246 -10.03 2.26 6.97
CA VAL A 246 -10.00 0.83 6.63
C VAL A 246 -11.01 0.48 5.55
N GLY A 247 -10.90 -0.72 4.97
CA GLY A 247 -11.81 -1.26 3.95
C GLY A 247 -11.04 -2.11 2.94
N GLU A 248 -11.71 -2.60 1.90
CA GLU A 248 -11.00 -3.27 0.81
C GLU A 248 -10.16 -2.27 0.00
N PRO A 249 -9.06 -2.69 -0.63
CA PRO A 249 -8.35 -1.83 -1.56
C PRO A 249 -9.28 -1.38 -2.69
N ARG A 250 -9.05 -0.18 -3.22
CA ARG A 250 -9.86 0.42 -4.32
C ARG A 250 -11.30 0.80 -3.95
N THR A 251 -11.66 0.83 -2.67
CA THR A 251 -12.97 1.32 -2.20
C THR A 251 -13.03 2.85 -1.98
N GLY A 252 -11.96 3.58 -2.26
CA GLY A 252 -11.92 5.05 -2.06
C GLY A 252 -11.23 5.48 -0.77
N THR A 253 -10.55 4.57 -0.06
CA THR A 253 -9.80 4.89 1.18
C THR A 253 -8.82 6.05 0.98
N THR A 254 -8.13 6.10 -0.18
CA THR A 254 -7.21 7.21 -0.50
C THR A 254 -7.95 8.53 -0.78
N LEU A 255 -9.15 8.47 -1.37
CA LEU A 255 -9.97 9.68 -1.59
C LEU A 255 -10.38 10.30 -0.25
N LEU A 256 -10.89 9.49 0.67
CA LEU A 256 -11.27 9.94 2.01
C LEU A 256 -10.07 10.49 2.78
N ASP A 257 -8.93 9.80 2.72
CA ASP A 257 -7.68 10.24 3.34
C ASP A 257 -7.23 11.62 2.81
N ARG A 258 -7.37 11.87 1.51
CA ARG A 258 -7.05 13.16 0.89
C ARG A 258 -8.02 14.27 1.31
N ILE A 259 -9.32 13.98 1.34
CA ILE A 259 -10.34 14.93 1.81
C ILE A 259 -10.03 15.37 3.24
N LEU A 260 -9.72 14.41 4.11
CA LEU A 260 -9.37 14.70 5.51
C LEU A 260 -8.01 15.39 5.64
N GLY A 261 -7.02 15.00 4.85
CA GLY A 261 -5.68 15.64 4.86
C GLY A 261 -5.68 17.10 4.39
N ALA A 262 -6.75 17.57 3.73
CA ALA A 262 -6.93 18.97 3.40
C ALA A 262 -7.47 19.82 4.57
N HIS A 263 -7.91 19.18 5.65
CA HIS A 263 -8.35 19.87 6.87
C HIS A 263 -7.14 20.31 7.69
N SER A 264 -7.14 21.55 8.19
CA SER A 264 -6.00 22.17 8.88
C SER A 264 -5.56 21.42 10.17
N ALA A 265 -6.47 20.70 10.81
CA ALA A 265 -6.22 19.92 12.03
C ALA A 265 -5.87 18.43 11.76
N VAL A 266 -5.67 18.02 10.50
CA VAL A 266 -5.41 16.63 10.14
C VAL A 266 -4.15 16.51 9.29
N ALA A 267 -3.28 15.56 9.62
CA ALA A 267 -2.14 15.17 8.80
C ALA A 267 -2.37 13.77 8.20
N SER A 268 -2.29 13.66 6.89
CA SER A 268 -2.32 12.34 6.23
C SER A 268 -0.95 11.67 6.33
N ALA A 269 -0.89 10.51 6.99
CA ALA A 269 0.33 9.69 7.05
C ALA A 269 0.31 8.54 6.03
N GLY A 270 -0.74 8.39 5.24
CA GLY A 270 -0.85 7.36 4.21
C GLY A 270 -0.94 5.94 4.77
N GLU A 271 -0.34 4.96 4.08
CA GLU A 271 -0.39 3.55 4.48
C GLU A 271 0.67 3.22 5.52
N LEU A 272 0.34 3.45 6.79
CA LEU A 272 1.24 3.11 7.90
C LEU A 272 1.17 1.62 8.24
N ARG A 273 2.34 1.01 8.42
CA ARG A 273 2.49 -0.38 8.91
C ARG A 273 2.75 -0.42 10.43
N HIS A 274 2.62 0.71 11.09
CA HIS A 274 3.06 0.96 12.46
C HIS A 274 2.29 0.12 13.49
N LEU A 275 0.98 -0.06 13.31
CA LEU A 275 0.19 -0.93 14.18
C LEU A 275 0.67 -2.40 14.10
N GLY A 276 0.89 -2.91 12.89
CA GLY A 276 1.44 -4.25 12.70
C GLY A 276 2.83 -4.43 13.32
N PHE A 277 3.66 -3.39 13.31
CA PHE A 277 4.97 -3.40 13.97
C PHE A 277 4.83 -3.35 15.50
N ALA A 278 3.95 -2.52 16.04
CA ALA A 278 3.67 -2.48 17.49
C ALA A 278 3.19 -3.84 18.00
N LEU A 279 2.28 -4.49 17.27
CA LEU A 279 1.83 -5.86 17.57
C LEU A 279 3.00 -6.84 17.63
N ARG A 280 3.86 -6.85 16.62
CA ARG A 280 5.03 -7.74 16.57
C ARG A 280 6.03 -7.45 17.68
N GLN A 281 6.31 -6.18 17.94
CA GLN A 281 7.23 -5.76 18.99
C GLN A 281 6.79 -6.26 20.36
N VAL A 282 5.51 -6.12 20.70
CA VAL A 282 4.97 -6.51 22.01
C VAL A 282 4.79 -8.02 22.13
N THR A 283 4.37 -8.68 21.04
CA THR A 283 4.14 -10.14 21.05
C THR A 283 5.42 -10.98 20.83
N GLY A 284 6.48 -10.37 20.28
CA GLY A 284 7.69 -11.10 19.87
C GLY A 284 7.51 -11.99 18.63
N VAL A 285 6.39 -11.87 17.91
CA VAL A 285 6.09 -12.69 16.72
C VAL A 285 6.57 -11.97 15.46
N TYR A 286 7.51 -12.58 14.76
CA TYR A 286 8.09 -12.04 13.52
C TYR A 286 7.88 -13.02 12.38
N GLU A 287 6.71 -12.97 11.77
CA GLU A 287 6.37 -13.77 10.60
C GLU A 287 6.58 -12.97 9.30
N PRO A 288 6.89 -13.63 8.15
CA PRO A 288 7.13 -12.94 6.88
C PRO A 288 5.90 -12.15 6.38
N ARG A 289 4.69 -12.72 6.58
CA ARG A 289 3.43 -12.08 6.19
C ARG A 289 2.99 -11.07 7.24
N GLN A 290 2.44 -9.94 6.80
CA GLN A 290 2.01 -8.85 7.69
C GLN A 290 0.82 -9.25 8.56
N PHE A 291 -0.13 -10.01 8.03
CA PHE A 291 -1.34 -10.44 8.69
C PHE A 291 -1.36 -11.96 8.73
N THR A 292 -1.39 -12.56 9.93
CA THR A 292 -1.37 -13.99 10.13
C THR A 292 -2.22 -14.39 11.33
N ALA A 293 -2.78 -15.60 11.31
CA ALA A 293 -3.50 -16.17 12.44
C ALA A 293 -2.62 -16.26 13.71
N GLY A 294 -1.34 -16.61 13.55
CA GLY A 294 -0.37 -16.69 14.64
C GLY A 294 -0.17 -15.35 15.35
N LEU A 295 -0.05 -14.25 14.58
CA LEU A 295 0.03 -12.91 15.16
C LEU A 295 -1.26 -12.52 15.90
N LEU A 296 -2.44 -12.84 15.36
CA LEU A 296 -3.73 -12.57 16.03
C LEU A 296 -3.85 -13.34 17.34
N HIS A 297 -3.48 -14.63 17.37
CA HIS A 297 -3.47 -15.43 18.60
C HIS A 297 -2.58 -14.83 19.68
N SER A 298 -1.39 -14.39 19.30
CA SER A 298 -0.44 -13.78 20.22
C SER A 298 -0.93 -12.42 20.71
N ALA A 299 -1.48 -11.59 19.81
CA ALA A 299 -2.00 -10.27 20.13
C ALA A 299 -3.23 -10.31 21.04
N ALA A 300 -4.10 -11.32 20.89
CA ALA A 300 -5.28 -11.49 21.73
C ALA A 300 -4.95 -11.75 23.22
N ASN A 301 -3.73 -12.18 23.52
CA ASN A 301 -3.22 -12.48 24.85
C ASN A 301 -2.13 -11.50 25.32
N ALA A 302 -1.81 -10.48 24.53
CA ALA A 302 -0.78 -9.51 24.82
C ALA A 302 -1.30 -8.34 25.68
N ASP A 303 -0.38 -7.56 26.21
CA ASP A 303 -0.67 -6.28 26.85
C ASP A 303 -1.09 -5.24 25.80
N LEU A 304 -2.40 -4.98 25.68
CA LEU A 304 -2.95 -4.05 24.71
C LEU A 304 -2.56 -2.60 24.98
N ALA A 305 -2.35 -2.24 26.25
CA ALA A 305 -1.86 -0.89 26.59
C ALA A 305 -0.42 -0.71 26.09
N ALA A 306 0.43 -1.73 26.21
CA ALA A 306 1.77 -1.72 25.64
C ALA A 306 1.76 -1.60 24.11
N ILE A 307 0.82 -2.27 23.43
CA ILE A 307 0.62 -2.14 21.97
C ILE A 307 0.23 -0.71 21.62
N GLY A 308 -0.74 -0.12 22.33
CA GLY A 308 -1.15 1.26 22.14
C GLY A 308 0.01 2.25 22.33
N HIS A 309 0.78 2.11 23.40
CA HIS A 309 1.96 2.95 23.65
C HIS A 309 3.03 2.80 22.57
N ALA A 310 3.31 1.57 22.12
CA ALA A 310 4.29 1.32 21.05
C ALA A 310 3.86 1.95 19.73
N TYR A 311 2.57 1.84 19.38
CA TYR A 311 2.01 2.51 18.20
C TYR A 311 2.15 4.02 18.29
N LEU A 312 1.70 4.65 19.38
CA LEU A 312 1.76 6.10 19.59
C LEU A 312 3.20 6.63 19.58
N ALA A 313 4.13 5.89 20.18
CA ALA A 313 5.55 6.23 20.12
C ALA A 313 6.08 6.23 18.69
N SER A 314 5.64 5.25 17.86
CA SER A 314 6.10 5.13 16.47
C SER A 314 5.60 6.23 15.54
N ILE A 315 4.47 6.88 15.86
CA ILE A 315 3.91 7.98 15.07
C ILE A 315 4.17 9.38 15.68
N SER A 316 4.86 9.46 16.80
CA SER A 316 5.05 10.72 17.55
C SER A 316 5.72 11.83 16.72
N GLY A 317 6.68 11.46 15.85
CA GLY A 317 7.35 12.39 14.94
C GLY A 317 6.54 12.83 13.72
N LEU A 318 5.34 12.27 13.53
CA LEU A 318 4.50 12.57 12.35
C LEU A 318 3.39 13.58 12.66
N ARG A 319 3.15 13.94 13.92
CA ARG A 319 1.88 14.57 14.30
C ARG A 319 2.00 15.95 15.00
N ASP A 320 2.94 16.73 14.80
CA ASP A 320 3.03 18.14 15.27
C ASP A 320 1.73 18.74 15.89
N SER A 321 1.12 18.07 16.87
CA SER A 321 -0.18 18.41 17.52
C SER A 321 -1.44 18.20 16.65
N LEU A 322 -1.33 17.62 15.46
CA LEU A 322 -2.45 17.31 14.57
C LEU A 322 -3.04 15.91 14.83
N ARG A 323 -4.26 15.70 14.36
CA ARG A 323 -4.79 14.35 14.19
C ARG A 323 -4.10 13.68 13.00
N ILE A 324 -3.86 12.38 13.08
CA ILE A 324 -3.19 11.62 12.04
C ILE A 324 -4.13 10.58 11.45
N THR A 325 -4.21 10.54 10.13
CA THR A 325 -4.82 9.41 9.45
C THR A 325 -3.79 8.29 9.24
N ASP A 326 -4.14 7.07 9.68
CA ASP A 326 -3.50 5.81 9.32
C ASP A 326 -4.42 5.08 8.35
N LYS A 327 -4.12 5.20 7.06
CA LYS A 327 -4.94 4.65 6.00
C LYS A 327 -4.29 3.37 5.46
N LEU A 328 -4.41 2.28 6.19
CA LEU A 328 -4.05 0.95 5.72
C LEU A 328 -5.32 0.09 5.57
N PRO A 329 -5.74 -0.20 4.33
CA PRO A 329 -7.00 -0.91 4.08
C PRO A 329 -7.22 -2.11 4.99
N PHE A 330 -6.27 -3.02 5.08
CA PHE A 330 -6.37 -4.27 5.83
C PHE A 330 -6.34 -4.14 7.37
N ASN A 331 -6.21 -2.95 7.92
CA ASN A 331 -6.38 -2.73 9.36
C ASN A 331 -7.79 -3.12 9.85
N TYR A 332 -8.75 -3.40 8.94
CA TYR A 332 -10.04 -3.97 9.32
C TYR A 332 -9.91 -5.33 10.05
N LEU A 333 -8.84 -6.08 9.79
CA LEU A 333 -8.54 -7.32 10.53
C LEU A 333 -8.18 -7.07 11.99
N TYR A 334 -7.72 -5.88 12.31
CA TYR A 334 -7.28 -5.46 13.65
C TYR A 334 -8.27 -4.57 14.39
N LEU A 335 -9.49 -4.34 13.87
CA LEU A 335 -10.45 -3.42 14.50
C LEU A 335 -10.67 -3.66 16.00
N PRO A 336 -10.88 -4.91 16.49
CA PRO A 336 -11.02 -5.15 17.91
C PRO A 336 -9.76 -4.79 18.72
N LEU A 337 -8.57 -5.05 18.16
CA LEU A 337 -7.28 -4.69 18.77
C LEU A 337 -7.10 -3.17 18.82
N ILE A 338 -7.45 -2.45 17.74
CA ILE A 338 -7.41 -0.98 17.68
C ILE A 338 -8.33 -0.41 18.77
N VAL A 339 -9.57 -0.88 18.83
CA VAL A 339 -10.56 -0.39 19.81
C VAL A 339 -10.12 -0.63 21.24
N ALA A 340 -9.44 -1.74 21.53
CA ALA A 340 -8.99 -2.07 22.88
C ALA A 340 -7.65 -1.39 23.21
N ALA A 341 -6.70 -1.33 22.27
CA ALA A 341 -5.39 -0.72 22.49
C ALA A 341 -5.42 0.82 22.46
N LEU A 342 -6.35 1.41 21.71
CA LEU A 342 -6.49 2.87 21.48
C LEU A 342 -7.99 3.25 21.57
N PRO A 343 -8.56 3.28 22.78
CA PRO A 343 -10.01 3.45 22.97
C PRO A 343 -10.57 4.76 22.44
N GLY A 344 -9.75 5.82 22.36
CA GLY A 344 -10.11 7.12 21.80
C GLY A 344 -9.95 7.24 20.29
N ALA A 345 -9.31 6.28 19.62
CA ALA A 345 -9.10 6.33 18.17
C ALA A 345 -10.44 6.29 17.41
N LYS A 346 -10.52 7.09 16.34
CA LYS A 346 -11.67 7.10 15.43
C LYS A 346 -11.39 6.17 14.25
N ILE A 347 -12.42 5.48 13.79
CA ILE A 347 -12.30 4.50 12.70
C ILE A 347 -13.33 4.83 11.61
N LEU A 348 -12.86 4.93 10.37
CA LEU A 348 -13.67 5.13 9.18
C LEU A 348 -13.53 3.91 8.29
N HIS A 349 -14.64 3.28 7.96
CA HIS A 349 -14.69 2.10 7.11
C HIS A 349 -15.29 2.45 5.75
N MET A 350 -14.45 2.43 4.71
CA MET A 350 -14.87 2.69 3.34
C MET A 350 -15.57 1.47 2.75
N THR A 351 -16.82 1.68 2.32
CA THR A 351 -17.60 0.69 1.59
C THR A 351 -17.76 1.08 0.14
N ARG A 352 -17.95 0.10 -0.74
CA ARG A 352 -18.25 0.30 -2.17
C ARG A 352 -18.97 -0.94 -2.70
N GLY A 353 -19.79 -0.78 -3.73
CA GLY A 353 -20.50 -1.88 -4.39
C GLY A 353 -19.57 -3.07 -4.66
N PRO A 354 -20.00 -4.32 -4.33
CA PRO A 354 -19.12 -5.50 -4.36
C PRO A 354 -18.48 -5.75 -5.72
N MET A 355 -19.27 -5.67 -6.81
CA MET A 355 -18.75 -5.87 -8.17
C MET A 355 -17.77 -4.77 -8.59
N ASP A 356 -18.06 -3.51 -8.27
CA ASP A 356 -17.13 -2.40 -8.56
C ASP A 356 -15.83 -2.51 -7.76
N THR A 357 -15.91 -2.97 -6.51
CA THR A 357 -14.74 -3.22 -5.67
C THR A 357 -13.88 -4.33 -6.25
N CYS A 358 -14.47 -5.51 -6.45
CA CYS A 358 -13.75 -6.68 -6.95
C CYS A 358 -13.17 -6.44 -8.35
N PHE A 359 -13.92 -5.80 -9.25
CA PHE A 359 -13.38 -5.47 -10.58
C PHE A 359 -12.24 -4.45 -10.51
N ALA A 360 -12.36 -3.40 -9.68
CA ALA A 360 -11.30 -2.41 -9.51
C ALA A 360 -10.02 -3.01 -8.90
N ILE A 361 -10.13 -4.08 -8.11
CA ILE A 361 -9.01 -4.87 -7.59
C ILE A 361 -8.45 -5.76 -8.71
N TYR A 362 -9.29 -6.51 -9.41
CA TYR A 362 -8.89 -7.49 -10.44
C TYR A 362 -8.09 -6.86 -11.58
N LYS A 363 -8.51 -5.69 -12.07
CA LYS A 363 -7.82 -4.96 -13.14
C LYS A 363 -6.56 -4.20 -12.70
N GLN A 364 -6.13 -4.34 -11.45
CA GLN A 364 -4.94 -3.66 -10.94
C GLN A 364 -3.79 -4.64 -10.77
N HIS A 365 -2.66 -4.36 -11.42
CA HIS A 365 -1.41 -5.06 -11.10
C HIS A 365 -0.85 -4.52 -9.79
N PHE A 366 -0.98 -5.29 -8.73
CA PHE A 366 -0.29 -5.05 -7.46
C PHE A 366 1.08 -5.73 -7.48
N ALA A 367 2.06 -5.23 -6.71
CA ALA A 367 3.37 -5.87 -6.61
C ALA A 367 3.24 -7.25 -5.90
N ASP A 368 3.46 -7.29 -4.59
CA ASP A 368 3.35 -8.52 -3.79
C ASP A 368 2.25 -8.41 -2.71
N ALA A 369 1.34 -7.44 -2.89
CA ALA A 369 0.14 -7.30 -2.08
C ALA A 369 -1.07 -7.95 -2.77
N TYR A 370 -2.07 -8.32 -1.99
CA TYR A 370 -3.37 -8.76 -2.48
C TYR A 370 -3.29 -9.93 -3.47
N LEU A 371 -2.57 -11.01 -3.12
CA LEU A 371 -2.26 -12.14 -4.01
C LEU A 371 -3.50 -12.89 -4.52
N TYR A 372 -4.63 -12.79 -3.82
CA TYR A 372 -5.93 -13.30 -4.22
C TYR A 372 -6.55 -12.55 -5.43
N SER A 373 -6.02 -11.38 -5.79
CA SER A 373 -6.64 -10.48 -6.76
C SER A 373 -6.53 -10.93 -8.22
N TYR A 374 -5.75 -11.96 -8.50
CA TYR A 374 -5.42 -12.41 -9.86
C TYR A 374 -6.27 -13.58 -10.35
N ASP A 375 -7.21 -14.05 -9.55
CA ASP A 375 -8.27 -14.99 -9.93
C ASP A 375 -9.62 -14.46 -9.48
N GLN A 376 -10.61 -14.46 -10.36
CA GLN A 376 -11.93 -13.89 -10.10
C GLN A 376 -12.65 -14.60 -8.95
N GLN A 377 -12.50 -15.93 -8.85
CA GLN A 377 -13.19 -16.72 -7.83
C GLN A 377 -12.50 -16.59 -6.47
N GLU A 378 -11.16 -16.62 -6.44
CA GLU A 378 -10.38 -16.38 -5.22
C GLU A 378 -10.70 -14.99 -4.64
N LEU A 379 -10.72 -13.97 -5.49
CA LEU A 379 -11.07 -12.59 -5.12
C LEU A 379 -12.51 -12.50 -4.59
N ALA A 380 -13.47 -13.09 -5.26
CA ALA A 380 -14.86 -13.09 -4.80
C ALA A 380 -15.02 -13.79 -3.44
N ARG A 381 -14.36 -14.94 -3.24
CA ARG A 381 -14.39 -15.64 -1.94
C ARG A 381 -13.68 -14.85 -0.83
N HIS A 382 -12.57 -14.17 -1.15
CA HIS A 382 -11.93 -13.24 -0.20
C HIS A 382 -12.88 -12.12 0.20
N TYR A 383 -13.56 -11.50 -0.78
CA TYR A 383 -14.54 -10.45 -0.52
C TYR A 383 -15.69 -10.92 0.37
N LEU A 384 -16.18 -12.17 0.20
CA LEU A 384 -17.20 -12.75 1.08
C LEU A 384 -16.71 -12.85 2.53
N ARG A 385 -15.47 -13.30 2.73
CA ARG A 385 -14.87 -13.38 4.07
C ARG A 385 -14.76 -11.99 4.71
N TYR A 386 -14.30 -11.00 3.94
CA TYR A 386 -14.26 -9.61 4.39
C TYR A 386 -15.64 -9.08 4.77
N ALA A 387 -16.65 -9.25 3.92
CA ALA A 387 -17.99 -8.76 4.18
C ALA A 387 -18.61 -9.40 5.44
N ALA A 388 -18.44 -10.72 5.61
CA ALA A 388 -18.87 -11.44 6.80
C ALA A 388 -18.16 -10.92 8.06
N LEU A 389 -16.86 -10.73 8.02
CA LEU A 389 -16.08 -10.22 9.13
C LEU A 389 -16.52 -8.79 9.51
N MET A 390 -16.74 -7.92 8.54
CA MET A 390 -17.21 -6.54 8.82
C MET A 390 -18.63 -6.53 9.41
N ASN A 391 -19.51 -7.48 9.03
CA ASN A 391 -20.80 -7.63 9.69
C ASN A 391 -20.62 -8.07 11.15
N THR A 392 -19.73 -9.02 11.40
CA THR A 392 -19.36 -9.42 12.78
C THR A 392 -18.83 -8.22 13.60
N TRP A 393 -18.02 -7.36 13.00
CA TRP A 393 -17.52 -6.16 13.71
C TRP A 393 -18.64 -5.14 13.97
N ARG A 394 -19.62 -4.96 13.07
CA ARG A 394 -20.78 -4.08 13.35
C ARG A 394 -21.57 -4.54 14.57
N GLU A 395 -21.73 -5.85 14.71
CA GLU A 395 -22.44 -6.42 15.87
C GLU A 395 -21.66 -6.34 17.18
N ARG A 396 -20.32 -6.55 17.11
CA ARG A 396 -19.47 -6.63 18.31
C ARG A 396 -18.93 -5.28 18.78
N LEU A 397 -18.81 -4.31 17.87
CA LEU A 397 -18.24 -2.98 18.07
C LEU A 397 -19.25 -1.87 17.72
N PRO A 398 -20.49 -1.88 18.29
CA PRO A 398 -21.51 -0.92 17.91
C PRO A 398 -21.06 0.50 18.17
N GLY A 399 -21.16 1.38 17.16
CA GLY A 399 -20.79 2.79 17.25
C GLY A 399 -19.29 3.09 17.32
N ARG A 400 -18.41 2.08 17.14
CA ARG A 400 -16.96 2.27 17.24
C ARG A 400 -16.32 2.63 15.89
N PHE A 401 -17.03 2.52 14.80
CA PHE A 401 -16.60 2.98 13.48
C PHE A 401 -17.77 3.49 12.67
N LEU A 402 -17.47 4.35 11.69
CA LEU A 402 -18.42 4.91 10.73
C LEU A 402 -18.21 4.26 9.37
N ASP A 403 -19.28 3.67 8.82
CA ASP A 403 -19.31 3.24 7.40
C ASP A 403 -19.47 4.47 6.50
N VAL A 404 -18.60 4.60 5.49
CA VAL A 404 -18.60 5.67 4.50
C VAL A 404 -18.71 5.06 3.11
N SER A 405 -19.82 5.32 2.42
CA SER A 405 -20.06 4.82 1.06
C SER A 405 -19.23 5.63 0.05
N TYR A 406 -18.50 4.93 -0.83
CA TYR A 406 -17.77 5.56 -1.94
C TYR A 406 -18.72 6.25 -2.91
N GLU A 407 -19.84 5.61 -3.22
CA GLU A 407 -20.86 6.14 -4.14
C GLU A 407 -21.45 7.46 -3.60
N ASP A 408 -21.77 7.49 -2.31
CA ASP A 408 -22.29 8.71 -1.68
C ASP A 408 -21.20 9.79 -1.61
N LEU A 409 -19.96 9.39 -1.27
CA LEU A 409 -18.83 10.32 -1.16
C LEU A 409 -18.55 11.04 -2.49
N VAL A 410 -18.61 10.35 -3.64
CA VAL A 410 -18.33 10.98 -4.93
C VAL A 410 -19.53 11.72 -5.51
N ASN A 411 -20.75 11.32 -5.17
CA ASN A 411 -21.97 11.98 -5.66
C ASN A 411 -22.39 13.18 -4.77
N ASN A 412 -22.07 13.14 -3.47
CA ASN A 412 -22.50 14.12 -2.46
C ASN A 412 -21.32 14.49 -1.53
N THR A 413 -20.16 14.82 -2.11
CA THR A 413 -18.88 14.98 -1.40
C THR A 413 -18.99 15.86 -0.17
N GLU A 414 -19.60 17.05 -0.28
CA GLU A 414 -19.72 17.98 0.84
C GLU A 414 -20.55 17.39 1.99
N THR A 415 -21.70 16.80 1.68
CA THR A 415 -22.59 16.23 2.70
C THR A 415 -21.88 15.12 3.48
N VAL A 416 -21.23 14.20 2.77
CA VAL A 416 -20.52 13.07 3.39
C VAL A 416 -19.28 13.54 4.16
N ALA A 417 -18.51 14.48 3.60
CA ALA A 417 -17.35 15.03 4.29
C ALA A 417 -17.73 15.77 5.59
N ARG A 418 -18.85 16.51 5.60
CA ARG A 418 -19.39 17.12 6.83
C ARG A 418 -19.77 16.08 7.88
N GLN A 419 -20.44 15.00 7.49
CA GLN A 419 -20.79 13.88 8.39
C GLN A 419 -19.53 13.23 8.97
N VAL A 420 -18.50 13.03 8.17
CA VAL A 420 -17.22 12.49 8.63
C VAL A 420 -16.54 13.46 9.61
N CYS A 421 -16.50 14.76 9.31
CA CYS A 421 -15.96 15.76 10.25
C CYS A 421 -16.73 15.77 11.59
N GLU A 422 -18.06 15.69 11.55
CA GLU A 422 -18.90 15.60 12.76
C GLU A 422 -18.57 14.34 13.58
N TYR A 423 -18.48 13.16 12.93
CA TYR A 423 -18.06 11.92 13.61
C TYR A 423 -16.66 12.01 14.23
N LEU A 424 -15.76 12.75 13.59
CA LEU A 424 -14.40 12.99 14.06
C LEU A 424 -14.31 14.11 15.13
N ASP A 425 -15.40 14.77 15.49
CA ASP A 425 -15.41 15.95 16.35
C ASP A 425 -14.50 17.08 15.81
N LEU A 426 -14.52 17.30 14.50
CA LEU A 426 -13.79 18.34 13.78
C LEU A 426 -14.75 19.43 13.29
N PRO A 427 -14.40 20.72 13.38
CA PRO A 427 -15.15 21.75 12.69
C PRO A 427 -15.09 21.52 11.17
N TRP A 428 -16.11 21.98 10.46
CA TRP A 428 -16.08 21.92 9.00
C TRP A 428 -15.11 22.94 8.41
N GLU A 429 -14.33 22.50 7.43
CA GLU A 429 -13.48 23.38 6.60
C GLU A 429 -13.73 23.15 5.12
N GLU A 430 -13.93 24.24 4.36
CA GLU A 430 -14.16 24.24 2.92
C GLU A 430 -13.01 23.59 2.13
N ASN A 431 -11.78 23.71 2.63
CA ASN A 431 -10.59 23.09 2.03
C ASN A 431 -10.74 21.59 1.79
N CYS A 432 -11.56 20.88 2.57
CA CYS A 432 -11.88 19.48 2.35
C CYS A 432 -12.47 19.20 0.95
N LEU A 433 -13.15 20.18 0.34
CA LEU A 433 -13.68 20.06 -1.03
C LEU A 433 -12.64 20.31 -2.11
N HIS A 434 -11.52 20.96 -1.75
CA HIS A 434 -10.42 21.31 -2.66
C HIS A 434 -9.20 20.40 -2.50
N TYR A 435 -9.38 19.20 -1.93
CA TYR A 435 -8.33 18.24 -1.63
C TYR A 435 -7.43 17.89 -2.84
N TYR A 436 -7.95 17.99 -4.06
CA TYR A 436 -7.23 17.71 -5.30
C TYR A 436 -6.22 18.80 -5.68
N GLU A 437 -6.32 19.99 -5.11
CA GLU A 437 -5.36 21.09 -5.29
C GLU A 437 -4.11 20.91 -4.40
N ASP A 438 -4.23 20.10 -3.34
CA ASP A 438 -3.11 19.81 -2.46
C ASP A 438 -2.04 18.96 -3.17
N LYS A 439 -0.79 19.42 -3.13
CA LYS A 439 0.38 18.79 -3.74
C LYS A 439 1.03 17.72 -2.86
N GLY A 440 0.41 17.34 -1.74
CA GLY A 440 0.90 16.30 -0.86
C GLY A 440 1.17 14.98 -1.58
N THR A 441 2.10 14.19 -1.04
CA THR A 441 2.54 12.93 -1.63
C THR A 441 1.49 11.83 -1.47
N VAL A 442 1.34 10.99 -2.50
CA VAL A 442 0.43 9.82 -2.48
C VAL A 442 1.16 8.61 -3.05
N THR A 443 1.30 7.55 -2.24
CA THR A 443 2.06 6.34 -2.59
C THR A 443 1.20 5.16 -3.05
N THR A 444 -0.11 5.35 -3.18
CA THR A 444 -1.06 4.27 -3.49
C THR A 444 -1.29 4.11 -4.99
N ALA A 445 -1.89 2.98 -5.37
CA ALA A 445 -2.34 2.74 -6.75
C ALA A 445 -3.36 3.76 -7.27
N SER A 446 -3.98 4.53 -6.36
CA SER A 446 -4.96 5.59 -6.68
C SER A 446 -4.36 6.98 -6.79
N ALA A 447 -3.02 7.13 -6.75
CA ALA A 447 -2.34 8.44 -6.69
C ALA A 447 -2.73 9.41 -7.81
N ALA A 448 -2.96 8.93 -9.03
CA ALA A 448 -3.41 9.77 -10.14
C ALA A 448 -4.87 10.22 -9.96
N GLN A 449 -5.74 9.30 -9.54
CA GLN A 449 -7.19 9.53 -9.46
C GLN A 449 -7.60 10.56 -8.39
N VAL A 450 -6.88 10.63 -7.27
CA VAL A 450 -7.19 11.56 -6.18
C VAL A 450 -6.67 12.97 -6.39
N ARG A 451 -6.09 13.26 -7.56
CA ARG A 451 -5.66 14.59 -7.98
C ARG A 451 -6.64 15.26 -8.94
N GLU A 452 -7.78 14.64 -9.16
CA GLU A 452 -8.91 15.19 -9.90
C GLU A 452 -10.06 15.50 -8.95
N ALA A 453 -10.94 16.40 -9.34
CA ALA A 453 -12.19 16.64 -8.64
C ALA A 453 -13.01 15.32 -8.55
N PRO A 454 -13.87 15.17 -7.54
CA PRO A 454 -14.68 13.97 -7.40
C PRO A 454 -15.47 13.66 -8.66
N HIS A 455 -15.49 12.38 -9.07
CA HIS A 455 -16.24 11.94 -10.25
C HIS A 455 -16.78 10.53 -10.04
N ASN A 456 -17.89 10.21 -10.69
CA ASN A 456 -18.58 8.93 -10.57
C ASN A 456 -18.25 7.92 -11.70
N ARG A 457 -17.28 8.21 -12.57
CA ARG A 457 -16.87 7.36 -13.71
C ARG A 457 -16.51 5.92 -13.34
N SER A 458 -16.20 5.69 -12.08
CA SER A 458 -15.82 4.37 -11.58
C SER A 458 -17.00 3.54 -11.05
N ILE A 459 -18.19 4.14 -10.95
CA ILE A 459 -19.42 3.46 -10.49
C ILE A 459 -20.04 2.73 -11.68
N GLY A 460 -20.33 1.44 -11.49
CA GLY A 460 -20.93 0.60 -12.53
C GLY A 460 -19.99 0.25 -13.69
N ARG A 461 -18.70 0.61 -13.60
CA ARG A 461 -17.74 0.37 -14.69
C ARG A 461 -17.55 -1.12 -15.01
N TRP A 462 -17.75 -2.01 -14.04
CA TRP A 462 -17.72 -3.44 -14.24
C TRP A 462 -18.75 -3.94 -15.26
N GLN A 463 -19.83 -3.20 -15.50
CA GLN A 463 -20.92 -3.59 -16.41
C GLN A 463 -20.42 -3.72 -17.86
N HIS A 464 -19.41 -2.95 -18.28
CA HIS A 464 -18.77 -3.12 -19.59
C HIS A 464 -18.09 -4.49 -19.77
N TYR A 465 -17.85 -5.20 -18.66
CA TYR A 465 -17.17 -6.50 -18.59
C TYR A 465 -18.06 -7.61 -18.02
N ALA A 466 -19.38 -7.39 -17.91
CA ALA A 466 -20.31 -8.26 -17.17
C ALA A 466 -20.22 -9.74 -17.58
N GLU A 467 -20.16 -10.03 -18.90
CA GLU A 467 -20.05 -11.39 -19.41
C GLU A 467 -18.78 -12.10 -18.93
N ARG A 468 -17.66 -11.38 -18.87
CA ARG A 468 -16.35 -11.89 -18.45
C ARG A 468 -16.28 -12.07 -16.94
N LEU A 469 -17.00 -11.25 -16.18
CA LEU A 469 -16.99 -11.24 -14.71
C LEU A 469 -18.06 -12.19 -14.13
N ARG A 470 -18.75 -13.00 -14.94
CA ARG A 470 -19.75 -13.98 -14.47
C ARG A 470 -19.24 -14.94 -13.39
N PRO A 471 -17.98 -15.45 -13.42
CA PRO A 471 -17.48 -16.32 -12.35
C PRO A 471 -17.48 -15.61 -10.98
N MET A 472 -17.03 -14.36 -10.93
CA MET A 472 -17.05 -13.50 -9.75
C MET A 472 -18.49 -13.18 -9.32
N GLN A 473 -19.32 -12.73 -10.27
CA GLN A 473 -20.71 -12.33 -10.03
C GLN A 473 -21.54 -13.45 -9.41
N LYS A 474 -21.42 -14.68 -9.93
CA LYS A 474 -22.15 -15.85 -9.40
C LYS A 474 -21.85 -16.14 -7.92
N ILE A 475 -20.60 -15.94 -7.49
CA ILE A 475 -20.20 -16.16 -6.09
C ILE A 475 -20.80 -15.08 -5.20
N LEU A 476 -20.73 -13.82 -5.63
CA LEU A 476 -21.26 -12.69 -4.85
C LEU A 476 -22.79 -12.70 -4.77
N ASP A 477 -23.47 -13.02 -5.89
CA ASP A 477 -24.94 -13.15 -5.97
C ASP A 477 -25.44 -14.32 -5.12
N GLY A 478 -24.76 -15.47 -5.21
CA GLY A 478 -25.09 -16.66 -4.40
C GLY A 478 -24.98 -16.44 -2.89
N ALA A 479 -24.27 -15.41 -2.45
CA ALA A 479 -24.15 -14.97 -1.06
C ALA A 479 -25.10 -13.81 -0.70
N GLY A 480 -25.92 -13.34 -1.64
CA GLY A 480 -26.90 -12.26 -1.43
C GLY A 480 -26.25 -10.87 -1.26
N LEU A 481 -25.09 -10.65 -1.88
CA LEU A 481 -24.38 -9.36 -1.83
C LEU A 481 -24.67 -8.45 -3.04
N LEU A 482 -25.40 -8.93 -4.05
CA LEU A 482 -25.77 -8.17 -5.26
C LEU A 482 -27.26 -7.87 -5.30
#